data_3e4fd45e5774ccabca84c199aeadfd7f
#
_entry.id   3e4fd45e5774ccabca84c199aeadfd7f
#
_cell.length_a   1.000
_cell.length_b   1.000
_cell.length_c   1.000
_cell.angle_alpha   90.00
_cell.angle_beta   90.00
_cell.angle_gamma   90.00
#
_symmetry.space_group_name_H-M   'P 1'
#
loop_
_entity.id
_entity.type
_entity.pdbx_description
1 polymer ?
#
loop_
_entity_poly.entity_id
_entity_poly.type
_entity_poly.pdbx_seq_one_letter_code
_entity_poly.pdbx_strand_id
1 'polypeptide(L)'
;MITHLFRVSVATLGGLCLATGLLAQAPKINFPVASPAGTVIQRVGLTDIQINYNRPGAKGRKVFGGLVPYDHIWRTGANTATKISFSTPVKLNGTAIPAGTYELFTIPGATEWTVIIHKNMSQWGAYSYDEKNDVARVKAIAVPLHDHVESLEIYLNDLRDESATLNIAWEKVRVPVTLTVDVKSTLVPQIEAVMAAGGDKLPYASAAMYY
;
A
#
# COMPACT_ATOMS: atom_id res chain seq x y z
N MET A 1 88.77 -24.41 -40.23
CA MET A 1 87.48 -24.82 -40.81
C MET A 1 86.51 -24.90 -39.61
N ILE A 2 85.72 -23.86 -39.39
CA ILE A 2 84.93 -23.66 -38.18
C ILE A 2 83.45 -23.83 -38.64
N THR A 3 82.76 -24.83 -38.11
CA THR A 3 81.34 -25.12 -38.37
C THR A 3 80.55 -24.57 -37.21
N HIS A 4 79.71 -23.54 -37.48
CA HIS A 4 78.73 -22.98 -36.54
C HIS A 4 77.44 -23.79 -36.53
N LEU A 5 77.10 -24.37 -35.37
CA LEU A 5 75.80 -24.94 -35.11
C LEU A 5 74.82 -23.82 -34.64
N PHE A 6 73.78 -23.61 -35.45
CA PHE A 6 72.62 -22.81 -35.07
C PHE A 6 71.67 -23.65 -34.18
N ARG A 7 71.50 -23.20 -32.94
CA ARG A 7 70.42 -23.75 -32.07
C ARG A 7 69.16 -22.94 -32.28
N VAL A 8 68.12 -23.58 -32.76
CA VAL A 8 66.80 -23.02 -32.83
C VAL A 8 66.07 -23.36 -31.52
N SER A 9 65.72 -22.32 -30.74
CA SER A 9 64.93 -22.44 -29.54
C SER A 9 63.44 -22.30 -29.94
N VAL A 10 62.68 -23.37 -29.75
CA VAL A 10 61.21 -23.35 -29.91
C VAL A 10 60.60 -22.93 -28.59
N ALA A 11 60.04 -21.73 -28.54
CA ALA A 11 59.24 -21.24 -27.40
C ALA A 11 57.82 -21.77 -27.52
N THR A 12 57.44 -22.71 -26.67
CA THR A 12 56.07 -23.17 -26.49
C THR A 12 55.30 -22.18 -25.62
N LEU A 13 54.43 -21.39 -26.26
CA LEU A 13 53.39 -20.59 -25.53
C LEU A 13 52.29 -21.55 -25.02
N GLY A 14 52.33 -21.83 -23.72
CA GLY A 14 51.22 -22.50 -23.02
C GLY A 14 50.07 -21.55 -22.83
N GLY A 15 49.00 -21.71 -23.65
CA GLY A 15 47.76 -20.98 -23.46
C GLY A 15 47.02 -21.51 -22.23
N LEU A 16 46.94 -20.69 -21.18
CA LEU A 16 46.12 -20.95 -19.99
C LEU A 16 44.65 -20.64 -20.32
N CYS A 17 43.84 -21.64 -20.73
CA CYS A 17 42.40 -21.53 -20.87
C CYS A 17 41.77 -21.39 -19.46
N LEU A 18 41.45 -20.16 -19.05
CA LEU A 18 40.55 -19.90 -17.92
C LEU A 18 39.14 -20.34 -18.30
N ALA A 19 38.78 -21.56 -17.92
CA ALA A 19 37.42 -22.02 -17.97
C ALA A 19 36.62 -21.26 -16.90
N THR A 20 35.95 -20.16 -17.30
CA THR A 20 34.91 -19.49 -16.48
C THR A 20 33.73 -20.44 -16.39
N GLY A 21 33.69 -21.22 -15.31
CA GLY A 21 32.51 -22.04 -14.99
C GLY A 21 31.33 -21.10 -14.75
N LEU A 22 30.36 -21.09 -15.69
CA LEU A 22 29.03 -20.57 -15.43
C LEU A 22 28.44 -21.42 -14.32
N LEU A 23 28.44 -20.89 -13.09
CA LEU A 23 27.62 -21.44 -11.99
C LEU A 23 26.16 -21.21 -12.39
N ALA A 24 25.55 -22.20 -13.04
CA ALA A 24 24.11 -22.22 -13.27
C ALA A 24 23.43 -22.16 -11.89
N GLN A 25 22.73 -21.05 -11.59
CA GLN A 25 21.91 -20.97 -10.41
C GLN A 25 20.86 -22.08 -10.46
N ALA A 26 20.77 -22.85 -9.39
CA ALA A 26 19.72 -23.86 -9.27
C ALA A 26 18.34 -23.22 -9.47
N PRO A 27 17.44 -23.86 -10.19
CA PRO A 27 16.09 -23.33 -10.43
C PRO A 27 15.38 -23.08 -9.09
N LYS A 28 14.91 -21.83 -8.88
CA LYS A 28 14.20 -21.42 -7.68
C LYS A 28 12.77 -21.95 -7.71
N ILE A 29 12.40 -22.78 -6.73
CA ILE A 29 11.02 -23.22 -6.56
C ILE A 29 10.23 -22.09 -5.90
N ASN A 30 9.15 -21.66 -6.52
CA ASN A 30 8.24 -20.66 -5.97
C ASN A 30 7.03 -21.37 -5.36
N PHE A 31 6.96 -21.36 -4.02
CA PHE A 31 5.81 -21.88 -3.29
C PHE A 31 4.75 -20.79 -3.09
N PRO A 32 3.44 -21.16 -3.10
CA PRO A 32 2.38 -20.24 -2.71
C PRO A 32 2.60 -19.69 -1.30
N VAL A 33 2.43 -18.38 -1.12
CA VAL A 33 2.58 -17.73 0.19
C VAL A 33 1.29 -17.81 1.00
N ALA A 34 1.40 -18.01 2.32
CA ALA A 34 0.26 -18.17 3.21
C ALA A 34 -0.62 -16.91 3.33
N SER A 35 -0.06 -15.75 3.06
CA SER A 35 -0.75 -14.45 3.07
C SER A 35 -0.36 -13.70 1.80
N PRO A 36 -1.05 -13.92 0.68
CA PRO A 36 -0.70 -13.29 -0.59
C PRO A 36 -0.86 -11.76 -0.52
N ALA A 37 -0.04 -11.07 -1.29
CA ALA A 37 -0.15 -9.62 -1.43
C ALA A 37 -1.41 -9.26 -2.23
N GLY A 38 -2.02 -8.14 -1.86
CA GLY A 38 -3.13 -7.52 -2.57
C GLY A 38 -2.88 -6.03 -2.71
N THR A 39 -3.40 -5.45 -3.79
CA THR A 39 -3.38 -4.01 -4.04
C THR A 39 -4.79 -3.56 -4.36
N VAL A 40 -5.23 -2.49 -3.72
CA VAL A 40 -6.46 -1.77 -4.05
C VAL A 40 -6.07 -0.40 -4.58
N ILE A 41 -6.61 -0.02 -5.72
CA ILE A 41 -6.46 1.32 -6.30
C ILE A 41 -7.86 1.85 -6.53
N GLN A 42 -8.18 3.00 -5.95
CA GLN A 42 -9.48 3.65 -6.08
C GLN A 42 -9.31 5.16 -6.18
N ARG A 43 -10.00 5.76 -7.15
CA ARG A 43 -10.15 7.21 -7.22
C ARG A 43 -11.43 7.63 -6.48
N VAL A 44 -11.30 8.66 -5.63
CA VAL A 44 -12.40 9.33 -4.95
C VAL A 44 -12.29 10.82 -5.27
N GLY A 45 -13.28 11.38 -5.94
CA GLY A 45 -13.18 12.72 -6.52
C GLY A 45 -11.96 12.84 -7.43
N LEU A 46 -11.03 13.73 -7.08
CA LEU A 46 -9.76 13.93 -7.77
C LEU A 46 -8.55 13.28 -7.11
N THR A 47 -8.80 12.47 -6.06
CA THR A 47 -7.76 11.82 -5.25
C THR A 47 -7.59 10.36 -5.64
N ASP A 48 -6.38 9.94 -5.98
CA ASP A 48 -6.01 8.54 -6.13
C ASP A 48 -5.57 7.96 -4.79
N ILE A 49 -6.16 6.84 -4.42
CA ILE A 49 -5.87 6.10 -3.19
C ILE A 49 -5.33 4.74 -3.58
N GLN A 50 -4.19 4.35 -3.01
CA GLN A 50 -3.63 3.02 -3.21
C GLN A 50 -3.34 2.37 -1.86
N ILE A 51 -3.73 1.09 -1.71
CA ILE A 51 -3.50 0.30 -0.52
C ILE A 51 -2.77 -0.98 -0.93
N ASN A 52 -1.59 -1.22 -0.35
CA ASN A 52 -0.80 -2.43 -0.56
C ASN A 52 -0.72 -3.20 0.76
N TYR A 53 -1.18 -4.42 0.79
CA TYR A 53 -1.26 -5.21 2.02
C TYR A 53 -1.15 -6.71 1.75
N ASN A 54 -0.88 -7.49 2.80
CA ASN A 54 -0.92 -8.95 2.72
C ASN A 54 -2.20 -9.46 3.37
N ARG A 55 -2.83 -10.43 2.71
CA ARG A 55 -4.16 -10.95 3.04
C ARG A 55 -4.09 -12.30 3.79
N PRO A 56 -3.98 -12.32 5.13
CA PRO A 56 -4.04 -13.57 5.89
C PRO A 56 -5.45 -14.16 5.86
N GLY A 57 -5.55 -15.49 5.84
CA GLY A 57 -6.81 -16.22 6.02
C GLY A 57 -7.08 -16.50 7.51
N ALA A 58 -8.34 -16.52 7.90
CA ALA A 58 -8.78 -16.91 9.24
C ALA A 58 -8.48 -18.38 9.51
N LYS A 59 -8.71 -19.26 8.55
CA LYS A 59 -8.43 -20.69 8.60
C LYS A 59 -9.02 -21.36 9.86
N GLY A 60 -10.28 -21.04 10.14
CA GLY A 60 -11.01 -21.55 11.29
C GLY A 60 -10.56 -21.03 12.65
N ARG A 61 -9.63 -20.07 12.71
CA ARG A 61 -9.16 -19.45 13.96
C ARG A 61 -10.05 -18.29 14.36
N LYS A 62 -10.20 -18.07 15.65
CA LYS A 62 -10.70 -16.79 16.16
C LYS A 62 -9.67 -15.70 15.86
N VAL A 63 -10.05 -14.69 15.08
CA VAL A 63 -9.14 -13.63 14.67
C VAL A 63 -9.00 -12.57 15.77
N PHE A 64 -10.00 -11.77 15.99
CA PHE A 64 -9.92 -10.68 16.97
C PHE A 64 -10.15 -11.17 18.40
N GLY A 65 -9.25 -10.79 19.30
CA GLY A 65 -9.15 -11.34 20.65
C GLY A 65 -8.56 -12.76 20.71
N GLY A 66 -7.98 -13.22 19.59
CA GLY A 66 -7.25 -14.50 19.46
C GLY A 66 -5.95 -14.29 18.69
N LEU A 67 -5.98 -14.51 17.36
CA LEU A 67 -4.80 -14.32 16.48
C LEU A 67 -4.28 -12.87 16.50
N VAL A 68 -5.17 -11.91 16.54
CA VAL A 68 -4.90 -10.48 16.72
C VAL A 68 -5.47 -10.08 18.08
N PRO A 69 -4.64 -9.87 19.10
CA PRO A 69 -5.09 -9.49 20.43
C PRO A 69 -5.79 -8.13 20.43
N TYR A 70 -6.79 -7.96 21.29
CA TYR A 70 -7.37 -6.66 21.55
C TYR A 70 -6.37 -5.75 22.27
N ASP A 71 -6.53 -4.43 22.08
CA ASP A 71 -5.76 -3.37 22.72
C ASP A 71 -4.25 -3.40 22.41
N HIS A 72 -3.86 -4.13 21.36
CA HIS A 72 -2.47 -4.21 20.89
C HIS A 72 -2.35 -3.66 19.46
N ILE A 73 -1.20 -3.01 19.21
CA ILE A 73 -0.88 -2.50 17.87
C ILE A 73 -0.78 -3.66 16.86
N TRP A 74 -1.45 -3.50 15.72
CA TRP A 74 -1.44 -4.46 14.63
C TRP A 74 -1.15 -3.75 13.31
N ARG A 75 -0.27 -4.33 12.49
CA ARG A 75 0.11 -3.84 11.16
C ARG A 75 -1.00 -3.89 10.10
N THR A 76 -2.24 -4.19 10.51
CA THR A 76 -3.44 -4.28 9.67
C THR A 76 -3.25 -5.20 8.46
N GLY A 77 -2.60 -6.35 8.70
CA GLY A 77 -2.27 -7.33 7.67
C GLY A 77 -1.31 -8.39 8.16
N ALA A 78 -0.51 -8.92 7.25
CA ALA A 78 0.54 -9.90 7.51
C ALA A 78 1.86 -9.46 6.86
N ASN A 79 2.98 -10.06 7.26
CA ASN A 79 4.33 -9.77 6.76
C ASN A 79 4.73 -8.30 7.00
N THR A 80 4.95 -7.51 5.95
CA THR A 80 5.20 -6.06 6.06
C THR A 80 3.95 -5.31 6.51
N ALA A 81 4.12 -4.15 7.11
CA ALA A 81 3.02 -3.27 7.45
C ALA A 81 2.23 -2.85 6.20
N THR A 82 0.92 -2.76 6.34
CA THR A 82 0.03 -2.29 5.26
C THR A 82 0.38 -0.85 4.91
N LYS A 83 0.51 -0.56 3.61
CA LYS A 83 0.77 0.79 3.11
C LYS A 83 -0.49 1.38 2.51
N ILE A 84 -0.71 2.68 2.77
CA ILE A 84 -1.78 3.47 2.18
C ILE A 84 -1.21 4.76 1.63
N SER A 85 -1.60 5.14 0.41
CA SER A 85 -1.13 6.36 -0.26
C SER A 85 -2.31 7.21 -0.68
N PHE A 86 -2.16 8.53 -0.56
CA PHE A 86 -3.12 9.53 -0.99
C PHE A 86 -2.43 10.53 -1.92
N SER A 87 -2.96 10.74 -3.13
CA SER A 87 -2.38 11.69 -4.09
C SER A 87 -2.62 13.16 -3.74
N THR A 88 -3.65 13.43 -2.93
CA THR A 88 -3.99 14.75 -2.37
C THR A 88 -4.32 14.61 -0.88
N PRO A 89 -4.40 15.71 -0.11
CA PRO A 89 -4.84 15.65 1.29
C PRO A 89 -6.24 15.05 1.42
N VAL A 90 -6.44 14.24 2.46
CA VAL A 90 -7.73 13.61 2.78
C VAL A 90 -8.11 13.85 4.24
N LYS A 91 -9.35 13.53 4.62
CA LYS A 91 -9.74 13.40 6.02
C LYS A 91 -10.24 11.99 6.28
N LEU A 92 -9.81 11.37 7.38
CA LEU A 92 -10.38 10.12 7.90
C LEU A 92 -11.17 10.43 9.18
N ASN A 93 -12.46 10.13 9.18
CA ASN A 93 -13.40 10.51 10.26
C ASN A 93 -13.20 11.97 10.72
N GLY A 94 -13.01 12.90 9.75
CA GLY A 94 -12.78 14.33 9.99
C GLY A 94 -11.34 14.73 10.32
N THR A 95 -10.44 13.80 10.63
CA THR A 95 -9.02 14.09 10.91
C THR A 95 -8.25 14.26 9.62
N ALA A 96 -7.60 15.41 9.42
CA ALA A 96 -6.84 15.74 8.23
C ALA A 96 -5.52 14.96 8.14
N ILE A 97 -5.23 14.47 6.93
CA ILE A 97 -4.03 13.72 6.59
C ILE A 97 -3.45 14.33 5.31
N PRO A 98 -2.20 14.78 5.31
CA PRO A 98 -1.54 15.30 4.11
C PRO A 98 -1.46 14.25 2.99
N ALA A 99 -1.26 14.70 1.73
CA ALA A 99 -0.87 13.81 0.65
C ALA A 99 0.43 13.08 1.00
N GLY A 100 0.54 11.81 0.60
CA GLY A 100 1.73 11.02 0.90
C GLY A 100 1.47 9.53 0.97
N THR A 101 2.54 8.79 1.30
CA THR A 101 2.50 7.35 1.53
C THR A 101 2.79 7.08 3.00
N TYR A 102 1.96 6.26 3.61
CA TYR A 102 1.92 5.98 5.03
C TYR A 102 1.86 4.48 5.30
N GLU A 103 2.14 4.09 6.53
CA GLU A 103 1.79 2.79 7.06
C GLU A 103 0.46 2.86 7.81
N LEU A 104 -0.38 1.87 7.60
CA LEU A 104 -1.68 1.72 8.24
C LEU A 104 -1.54 0.71 9.38
N PHE A 105 -1.65 1.18 10.61
CA PHE A 105 -1.77 0.36 11.80
C PHE A 105 -3.16 0.47 12.40
N THR A 106 -3.54 -0.52 13.20
CA THR A 106 -4.75 -0.46 14.00
C THR A 106 -4.50 -1.01 15.40
N ILE A 107 -5.30 -0.54 16.34
CA ILE A 107 -5.45 -1.14 17.67
C ILE A 107 -6.89 -1.65 17.72
N PRO A 108 -7.13 -2.96 17.49
CA PRO A 108 -8.45 -3.54 17.60
C PRO A 108 -8.96 -3.49 19.03
N GLY A 109 -10.19 -3.04 19.22
CA GLY A 109 -10.95 -3.21 20.46
C GLY A 109 -12.16 -4.09 20.19
N ALA A 110 -12.87 -4.48 21.22
CA ALA A 110 -14.06 -5.32 21.08
C ALA A 110 -15.19 -4.60 20.32
N THR A 111 -15.33 -3.29 20.49
CA THR A 111 -16.38 -2.45 19.90
C THR A 111 -15.84 -1.26 19.15
N GLU A 112 -14.74 -0.68 19.60
CA GLU A 112 -14.12 0.49 19.00
C GLU A 112 -12.65 0.19 18.69
N TRP A 113 -12.23 0.55 17.47
CA TRP A 113 -10.85 0.45 17.02
C TRP A 113 -10.20 1.83 16.96
N THR A 114 -8.89 1.85 17.13
CA THR A 114 -8.08 3.01 16.72
C THR A 114 -7.41 2.69 15.40
N VAL A 115 -7.70 3.46 14.36
CA VAL A 115 -7.03 3.39 13.05
C VAL A 115 -5.95 4.46 13.02
N ILE A 116 -4.73 4.06 12.66
CA ILE A 116 -3.53 4.88 12.80
C ILE A 116 -2.88 5.05 11.42
N ILE A 117 -2.65 6.28 11.04
CA ILE A 117 -1.82 6.66 9.91
C ILE A 117 -0.44 7.01 10.46
N HIS A 118 0.54 6.20 10.13
CA HIS A 118 1.90 6.29 10.65
C HIS A 118 2.87 6.64 9.52
N LYS A 119 3.95 7.35 9.80
CA LYS A 119 5.00 7.62 8.81
C LYS A 119 5.48 6.32 8.19
N ASN A 120 5.71 6.33 6.87
CA ASN A 120 6.21 5.16 6.15
C ASN A 120 7.68 4.88 6.52
N MET A 121 7.88 3.88 7.38
CA MET A 121 9.18 3.41 7.84
C MET A 121 9.59 2.08 7.18
N SER A 122 8.76 1.53 6.28
CA SER A 122 8.94 0.22 5.62
C SER A 122 9.14 -0.93 6.61
N GLN A 123 8.30 -0.96 7.65
CA GLN A 123 8.44 -1.89 8.78
C GLN A 123 8.00 -3.32 8.42
N TRP A 124 8.72 -4.27 8.99
CA TRP A 124 8.27 -5.65 9.08
C TRP A 124 7.48 -5.86 10.38
N GLY A 125 6.21 -6.24 10.28
CA GLY A 125 5.39 -6.40 11.46
C GLY A 125 5.02 -5.05 12.10
N ALA A 126 4.93 -5.05 13.42
CA ALA A 126 4.72 -3.87 14.25
C ALA A 126 5.83 -3.73 15.32
N TYR A 127 6.97 -4.42 15.13
CA TYR A 127 8.02 -4.53 16.15
C TYR A 127 8.77 -3.22 16.39
N SER A 128 8.83 -2.36 15.39
CA SER A 128 9.51 -1.06 15.44
C SER A 128 8.53 0.11 15.46
N TYR A 129 7.25 -0.17 15.77
CA TYR A 129 6.25 0.87 15.88
C TYR A 129 6.61 1.83 17.02
N ASP A 130 6.57 3.14 16.70
CA ASP A 130 6.75 4.23 17.69
C ASP A 130 5.65 5.27 17.46
N GLU A 131 4.80 5.46 18.46
CA GLU A 131 3.67 6.40 18.46
C GLU A 131 4.07 7.84 18.09
N LYS A 132 5.32 8.23 18.33
CA LYS A 132 5.85 9.55 17.95
C LYS A 132 5.84 9.80 16.44
N ASN A 133 5.74 8.74 15.65
CA ASN A 133 5.66 8.80 14.20
C ASN A 133 4.22 8.73 13.68
N ASP A 134 3.22 8.74 14.56
CA ASP A 134 1.83 8.81 14.14
C ASP A 134 1.52 10.18 13.54
N VAL A 135 0.92 10.16 12.36
CA VAL A 135 0.42 11.35 11.67
C VAL A 135 -1.02 11.62 12.10
N ALA A 136 -1.80 10.56 12.27
CA ALA A 136 -3.18 10.65 12.73
C ALA A 136 -3.60 9.36 13.44
N ARG A 137 -4.48 9.51 14.42
CA ARG A 137 -5.20 8.43 15.11
C ARG A 137 -6.69 8.74 15.07
N VAL A 138 -7.48 7.85 14.51
CA VAL A 138 -8.92 8.04 14.39
C VAL A 138 -9.66 6.85 15.02
N LYS A 139 -10.75 7.15 15.71
CA LYS A 139 -11.63 6.13 16.27
C LYS A 139 -12.64 5.66 15.23
N ALA A 140 -12.92 4.36 15.23
CA ALA A 140 -13.89 3.75 14.34
C ALA A 140 -14.62 2.62 15.07
N ILE A 141 -15.94 2.57 14.92
CA ILE A 141 -16.77 1.55 15.55
C ILE A 141 -16.72 0.28 14.72
N ALA A 142 -16.42 -0.82 15.37
CA ALA A 142 -16.47 -2.14 14.75
C ALA A 142 -17.92 -2.59 14.57
N VAL A 143 -18.24 -3.03 13.36
CA VAL A 143 -19.60 -3.51 12.98
C VAL A 143 -19.54 -5.01 12.78
N PRO A 144 -20.43 -5.80 13.42
CA PRO A 144 -20.51 -7.22 13.19
C PRO A 144 -20.99 -7.51 11.77
N LEU A 145 -20.43 -8.53 11.14
CA LEU A 145 -20.86 -9.05 9.84
C LEU A 145 -21.70 -10.32 10.03
N HIS A 146 -22.75 -10.45 9.21
CA HIS A 146 -23.52 -11.70 9.12
C HIS A 146 -22.65 -12.81 8.53
N ASP A 147 -21.99 -12.52 7.40
CA ASP A 147 -21.19 -13.47 6.65
C ASP A 147 -19.72 -13.47 7.12
N HIS A 148 -19.09 -14.65 7.04
CA HIS A 148 -17.70 -14.82 7.41
C HIS A 148 -16.78 -14.39 6.27
N VAL A 149 -15.88 -13.46 6.55
CA VAL A 149 -14.84 -13.00 5.63
C VAL A 149 -13.57 -13.81 5.92
N GLU A 150 -13.28 -14.81 5.09
CA GLU A 150 -12.15 -15.73 5.31
C GLU A 150 -10.78 -15.05 5.22
N SER A 151 -10.57 -14.24 4.19
CA SER A 151 -9.31 -13.52 3.99
C SER A 151 -9.48 -12.05 4.33
N LEU A 152 -8.52 -11.46 5.05
CA LEU A 152 -8.52 -10.02 5.32
C LEU A 152 -8.77 -9.22 4.05
N GLU A 153 -9.71 -8.30 4.10
CA GLU A 153 -10.05 -7.36 3.04
C GLU A 153 -9.91 -5.92 3.51
N ILE A 154 -9.27 -5.10 2.68
CA ILE A 154 -9.26 -3.64 2.82
C ILE A 154 -9.76 -3.09 1.51
N TYR A 155 -10.85 -2.33 1.53
CA TYR A 155 -11.52 -1.85 0.32
C TYR A 155 -12.22 -0.52 0.56
N LEU A 156 -12.55 0.20 -0.53
CA LEU A 156 -13.34 1.42 -0.50
C LEU A 156 -14.72 1.14 -1.10
N ASN A 157 -15.75 1.65 -0.44
CA ASN A 157 -17.16 1.53 -0.84
C ASN A 157 -17.88 2.85 -0.63
N ASP A 158 -19.21 2.89 -0.97
CA ASP A 158 -20.05 4.07 -0.81
C ASP A 158 -19.43 5.32 -1.47
N LEU A 159 -18.92 5.13 -2.70
CA LEU A 159 -18.23 6.17 -3.45
C LEU A 159 -19.19 7.34 -3.79
N ARG A 160 -18.76 8.55 -3.46
CA ARG A 160 -19.39 9.83 -3.79
C ARG A 160 -18.34 10.74 -4.42
N ASP A 161 -18.77 11.90 -4.89
CA ASP A 161 -17.86 12.88 -5.51
C ASP A 161 -16.75 13.35 -4.57
N GLU A 162 -17.02 13.46 -3.27
CA GLU A 162 -16.09 13.95 -2.27
C GLU A 162 -15.89 12.98 -1.08
N SER A 163 -16.40 11.75 -1.17
CA SER A 163 -16.26 10.80 -0.06
C SER A 163 -16.31 9.35 -0.48
N ALA A 164 -15.78 8.50 0.40
CA ALA A 164 -15.90 7.05 0.35
C ALA A 164 -15.87 6.48 1.78
N THR A 165 -16.18 5.21 1.91
CA THR A 165 -15.96 4.45 3.15
C THR A 165 -14.77 3.52 2.95
N LEU A 166 -13.68 3.74 3.69
CA LEU A 166 -12.57 2.79 3.81
C LEU A 166 -12.98 1.71 4.81
N ASN A 167 -12.97 0.45 4.38
CA ASN A 167 -13.38 -0.69 5.19
C ASN A 167 -12.20 -1.61 5.44
N ILE A 168 -12.07 -2.11 6.67
CA ILE A 168 -11.19 -3.20 7.06
C ILE A 168 -12.11 -4.33 7.54
N ALA A 169 -12.14 -5.46 6.81
CA ALA A 169 -13.06 -6.56 7.09
C ALA A 169 -12.31 -7.88 7.21
N TRP A 170 -12.59 -8.64 8.27
CA TRP A 170 -12.04 -9.97 8.48
C TRP A 170 -12.88 -10.74 9.49
N GLU A 171 -13.01 -12.07 9.28
CA GLU A 171 -13.85 -12.94 10.08
C GLU A 171 -15.31 -12.43 10.08
N LYS A 172 -15.80 -11.97 11.21
CA LYS A 172 -17.16 -11.41 11.37
C LYS A 172 -17.15 -9.95 11.80
N VAL A 173 -16.09 -9.23 11.49
CA VAL A 173 -15.93 -7.82 11.88
C VAL A 173 -15.59 -6.97 10.67
N ARG A 174 -16.25 -5.83 10.56
CA ARG A 174 -15.93 -4.75 9.62
C ARG A 174 -15.72 -3.46 10.40
N VAL A 175 -14.69 -2.72 10.05
CA VAL A 175 -14.38 -1.41 10.62
C VAL A 175 -14.47 -0.37 9.51
N PRO A 176 -15.59 0.37 9.41
CA PRO A 176 -15.75 1.44 8.45
C PRO A 176 -15.11 2.73 8.95
N VAL A 177 -14.41 3.43 8.05
CA VAL A 177 -13.82 4.75 8.29
C VAL A 177 -14.27 5.66 7.16
N THR A 178 -14.91 6.77 7.47
CA THR A 178 -15.29 7.76 6.47
C THR A 178 -14.05 8.48 5.95
N LEU A 179 -13.87 8.43 4.64
CA LEU A 179 -12.83 9.16 3.92
C LEU A 179 -13.49 10.29 3.15
N THR A 180 -12.97 11.52 3.31
CA THR A 180 -13.42 12.67 2.52
C THR A 180 -12.25 13.36 1.86
N VAL A 181 -12.50 13.90 0.67
CA VAL A 181 -11.55 14.65 -0.16
C VAL A 181 -12.12 16.03 -0.46
N ASP A 182 -11.25 16.98 -0.77
CA ASP A 182 -11.66 18.33 -1.14
C ASP A 182 -11.52 18.52 -2.66
N VAL A 183 -12.61 18.26 -3.37
CA VAL A 183 -12.67 18.45 -4.82
C VAL A 183 -12.78 19.93 -5.17
N LYS A 184 -13.58 20.69 -4.41
CA LYS A 184 -13.92 22.08 -4.73
C LYS A 184 -12.71 22.99 -4.70
N SER A 185 -11.83 22.86 -3.72
CA SER A 185 -10.62 23.68 -3.61
C SER A 185 -9.69 23.57 -4.84
N THR A 186 -9.74 22.44 -5.53
CA THR A 186 -8.94 22.20 -6.75
C THR A 186 -9.72 22.53 -8.01
N LEU A 187 -10.99 22.14 -8.08
CA LEU A 187 -11.79 22.23 -9.30
C LEU A 187 -12.29 23.65 -9.59
N VAL A 188 -12.74 24.38 -8.56
CA VAL A 188 -13.30 25.74 -8.75
C VAL A 188 -12.28 26.69 -9.38
N PRO A 189 -11.03 26.82 -8.90
CA PRO A 189 -10.03 27.66 -9.55
C PRO A 189 -9.71 27.23 -10.99
N GLN A 190 -9.76 25.92 -11.30
CA GLN A 190 -9.58 25.45 -12.68
C GLN A 190 -10.73 25.87 -13.59
N ILE A 191 -11.96 25.77 -13.11
CA ILE A 191 -13.15 26.25 -13.86
C ILE A 191 -13.04 27.74 -14.11
N GLU A 192 -12.76 28.53 -13.08
CA GLU A 192 -12.61 29.98 -13.20
C GLU A 192 -11.52 30.37 -14.20
N ALA A 193 -10.36 29.71 -14.16
CA ALA A 193 -9.27 29.97 -15.10
C ALA A 193 -9.65 29.65 -16.55
N VAL A 194 -10.35 28.51 -16.78
CA VAL A 194 -10.83 28.14 -18.12
C VAL A 194 -11.90 29.10 -18.61
N MET A 195 -12.83 29.52 -17.75
CA MET A 195 -13.87 30.49 -18.10
C MET A 195 -13.27 31.87 -18.43
N ALA A 196 -12.27 32.33 -17.68
CA ALA A 196 -11.58 33.61 -17.92
C ALA A 196 -10.75 33.62 -19.21
N ALA A 197 -10.19 32.47 -19.59
CA ALA A 197 -9.42 32.34 -20.85
C ALA A 197 -10.30 32.50 -22.10
N GLY A 198 -11.62 32.27 -21.98
CA GLY A 198 -12.57 32.33 -23.08
C GLY A 198 -12.36 31.22 -24.12
N GLY A 199 -13.14 31.24 -25.18
CA GLY A 199 -13.06 30.29 -26.30
C GLY A 199 -14.43 29.72 -26.68
N ASP A 200 -14.46 28.97 -27.78
CA ASP A 200 -15.75 28.49 -28.36
C ASP A 200 -16.33 27.26 -27.67
N LYS A 201 -15.56 26.58 -26.78
CA LYS A 201 -15.97 25.37 -26.13
C LYS A 201 -15.76 25.41 -24.60
N LEU A 202 -16.49 26.33 -23.95
CA LEU A 202 -16.43 26.44 -22.50
C LEU A 202 -17.31 25.37 -21.84
N PRO A 203 -16.85 24.74 -20.71
CA PRO A 203 -17.53 23.63 -20.04
C PRO A 203 -18.69 24.10 -19.12
N TYR A 204 -19.60 24.97 -19.63
CA TYR A 204 -20.65 25.58 -18.83
C TYR A 204 -21.51 24.57 -18.06
N ALA A 205 -21.99 23.52 -18.76
CA ALA A 205 -22.84 22.51 -18.13
C ALA A 205 -22.12 21.72 -17.04
N SER A 206 -20.88 21.30 -17.30
CA SER A 206 -20.06 20.57 -16.31
C SER A 206 -19.67 21.46 -15.13
N ALA A 207 -19.35 22.72 -15.39
CA ALA A 207 -19.01 23.68 -14.33
C ALA A 207 -20.20 23.95 -13.41
N ALA A 208 -21.41 24.11 -13.98
CA ALA A 208 -22.63 24.39 -13.20
C ALA A 208 -23.04 23.27 -12.23
N MET A 209 -22.52 22.04 -12.40
CA MET A 209 -22.77 20.95 -11.45
C MET A 209 -21.96 21.06 -10.16
N TYR A 210 -20.97 21.93 -10.10
CA TYR A 210 -20.07 22.09 -8.95
C TYR A 210 -20.23 23.41 -8.20
N TYR A 211 -21.07 24.34 -8.71
CA TYR A 211 -21.46 25.59 -8.04
C TYR A 211 -22.78 25.44 -7.34
#